data_dd8486f34f2a70826b41a2dbbb818b69
#
_entry.id   dd8486f34f2a70826b41a2dbbb818b69
#
_cell.length_a   1.000
_cell.length_b   1.000
_cell.length_c   1.000
_cell.angle_alpha   90.00
_cell.angle_beta   90.00
_cell.angle_gamma   90.00
#
_symmetry.space_group_name_H-M   'P 1'
#
loop_
_entity.id
_entity.type
_entity.pdbx_description
1 polymer ?
#
loop_
_entity_poly.entity_id
_entity_poly.type
_entity_poly.pdbx_seq_one_letter_code
_entity_poly.pdbx_strand_id
1 'polypeptide(L)'
;MDSRRDFLKGVLASSAALTAATVAPPACARETLSVPTGALGLLYDATLCIGCKACVAACKEVNNNPPEFSTEDHLWDTPLDTSGYTFNLIKMYRNGTMETKDAEVNGYAFMKTSCMHCADPSCVSACPVSAMIKDAVTGIVSYEPSACVGCRYCVVACPFGIPKYQYDSPTGKIGKCELCRHRTKDGHYSACAEVCPTGATLAGRTSDLLLEAKRRLALKPGSVARYPRGKLGGPDQSYEGPVGKYLQHVYGEKE
;
A
#
# COMPACT_ATOMS: atom_id res chain seq x y z
N MET A 1 57.95 -19.97 -27.07
CA MET A 1 56.56 -20.23 -27.55
C MET A 1 55.90 -21.10 -26.50
N ASP A 2 55.06 -20.47 -25.65
CA ASP A 2 54.44 -21.18 -24.54
C ASP A 2 53.45 -22.22 -25.07
N SER A 3 53.61 -23.44 -24.58
CA SER A 3 52.81 -24.59 -24.98
C SER A 3 51.33 -24.36 -24.62
N ARG A 4 50.41 -24.79 -25.50
CA ARG A 4 48.95 -24.81 -25.21
C ARG A 4 48.64 -25.41 -23.82
N ARG A 5 49.51 -26.30 -23.34
CA ARG A 5 49.44 -26.96 -22.06
C ARG A 5 49.70 -26.00 -20.88
N ASP A 6 50.62 -25.05 -21.06
CA ASP A 6 50.94 -24.06 -20.01
C ASP A 6 49.89 -22.96 -19.94
N PHE A 7 49.28 -22.61 -21.07
CA PHE A 7 48.09 -21.75 -21.10
C PHE A 7 46.91 -22.37 -20.37
N LEU A 8 46.63 -23.66 -20.61
CA LEU A 8 45.53 -24.36 -19.94
C LEU A 8 45.79 -24.50 -18.44
N LYS A 9 47.03 -24.73 -17.98
CA LYS A 9 47.38 -24.73 -16.55
C LYS A 9 47.18 -23.36 -15.91
N GLY A 10 47.53 -22.28 -16.64
CA GLY A 10 47.29 -20.91 -16.18
C GLY A 10 45.79 -20.59 -16.01
N VAL A 11 44.96 -21.01 -16.97
CA VAL A 11 43.50 -20.84 -16.88
C VAL A 11 42.91 -21.65 -15.74
N LEU A 12 43.34 -22.89 -15.50
CA LEU A 12 42.89 -23.71 -14.40
C LEU A 12 43.34 -23.15 -13.03
N ALA A 13 44.55 -22.63 -12.92
CA ALA A 13 45.02 -21.98 -11.72
C ALA A 13 44.25 -20.68 -11.40
N SER A 14 43.91 -19.90 -12.44
CA SER A 14 43.12 -18.67 -12.32
C SER A 14 41.70 -18.96 -11.92
N SER A 15 41.07 -20.03 -12.43
CA SER A 15 39.72 -20.42 -12.04
C SER A 15 39.65 -20.94 -10.60
N ALA A 16 40.69 -21.67 -10.14
CA ALA A 16 40.77 -22.10 -8.75
C ALA A 16 40.97 -20.92 -7.78
N ALA A 17 41.73 -19.89 -8.18
CA ALA A 17 41.87 -18.67 -7.38
C ALA A 17 40.57 -17.84 -7.35
N LEU A 18 39.80 -17.79 -8.45
CA LEU A 18 38.50 -17.14 -8.48
C LEU A 18 37.48 -17.86 -7.59
N THR A 19 37.47 -19.19 -7.56
CA THR A 19 36.56 -19.95 -6.67
C THR A 19 36.89 -19.80 -5.19
N ALA A 20 38.17 -19.63 -4.84
CA ALA A 20 38.58 -19.33 -3.46
C ALA A 20 38.19 -17.91 -3.01
N ALA A 21 38.11 -16.96 -3.94
CA ALA A 21 37.67 -15.58 -3.67
C ALA A 21 36.14 -15.43 -3.56
N THR A 22 35.35 -16.44 -3.95
CA THR A 22 33.89 -16.40 -3.96
C THR A 22 33.22 -17.04 -2.73
N VAL A 23 33.98 -17.39 -1.68
CA VAL A 23 33.37 -17.56 -0.35
C VAL A 23 33.16 -16.17 0.24
N ALA A 24 32.28 -15.39 -0.41
CA ALA A 24 31.74 -14.23 0.25
C ALA A 24 31.12 -14.70 1.58
N PRO A 25 31.39 -14.00 2.69
CA PRO A 25 30.66 -14.28 3.92
C PRO A 25 29.17 -14.27 3.59
N PRO A 26 28.35 -15.15 4.20
CA PRO A 26 26.91 -15.15 3.95
C PRO A 26 26.44 -13.70 4.04
N ALA A 27 25.85 -13.20 2.95
CA ALA A 27 25.32 -11.85 2.93
C ALA A 27 24.41 -11.76 4.15
N CYS A 28 24.84 -10.99 5.14
CA CYS A 28 24.06 -10.79 6.36
C CYS A 28 22.82 -10.04 5.89
N ALA A 29 21.70 -10.74 5.77
CA ALA A 29 20.44 -10.12 5.41
C ALA A 29 20.19 -9.01 6.43
N ARG A 30 19.94 -7.78 5.96
CA ARG A 30 19.60 -6.67 6.84
C ARG A 30 18.44 -7.11 7.75
N GLU A 31 18.57 -6.83 9.04
CA GLU A 31 17.47 -7.08 9.98
C GLU A 31 16.22 -6.34 9.54
N THR A 32 15.09 -7.05 9.48
CA THR A 32 13.80 -6.47 9.07
C THR A 32 13.37 -5.42 10.09
N LEU A 33 13.02 -4.24 9.62
CA LEU A 33 12.54 -3.17 10.49
C LEU A 33 11.17 -3.56 11.08
N SER A 34 11.02 -3.35 12.38
CA SER A 34 9.74 -3.54 13.07
C SER A 34 8.81 -2.34 12.89
N VAL A 35 7.51 -2.57 13.04
CA VAL A 35 6.51 -1.50 13.05
C VAL A 35 6.68 -0.66 14.32
N PRO A 36 6.81 0.68 14.23
CA PRO A 36 6.88 1.55 15.41
C PRO A 36 5.62 1.44 16.27
N THR A 37 5.76 1.53 17.58
CA THR A 37 4.63 1.47 18.53
C THR A 37 3.59 2.59 18.32
N GLY A 38 4.03 3.74 17.80
CA GLY A 38 3.19 4.88 17.44
C GLY A 38 2.68 4.86 15.99
N ALA A 39 2.90 3.77 15.25
CA ALA A 39 2.57 3.71 13.83
C ALA A 39 1.10 3.99 13.56
N LEU A 40 0.86 4.84 12.58
CA LEU A 40 -0.47 5.14 12.03
C LEU A 40 -0.72 4.29 10.80
N GLY A 41 -1.99 3.92 10.57
CA GLY A 41 -2.38 3.09 9.46
C GLY A 41 -3.82 3.29 9.04
N LEU A 42 -4.20 2.46 8.06
CA LEU A 42 -5.57 2.29 7.60
C LEU A 42 -5.94 0.81 7.67
N LEU A 43 -7.08 0.52 8.26
CA LEU A 43 -7.76 -0.77 8.07
C LEU A 43 -8.71 -0.63 6.88
N TYR A 44 -8.63 -1.55 5.95
CA TYR A 44 -9.61 -1.67 4.86
C TYR A 44 -10.33 -3.02 4.95
N ASP A 45 -11.64 -2.96 4.93
CA ASP A 45 -12.54 -4.10 5.00
C ASP A 45 -13.34 -4.21 3.71
N ALA A 46 -12.97 -5.17 2.85
CA ALA A 46 -13.60 -5.37 1.56
C ALA A 46 -15.08 -5.75 1.68
N THR A 47 -15.45 -6.46 2.77
CA THR A 47 -16.84 -6.91 2.98
C THR A 47 -17.80 -5.74 3.25
N LEU A 48 -17.29 -4.65 3.86
CA LEU A 48 -18.06 -3.43 4.10
C LEU A 48 -18.01 -2.43 2.96
N CYS A 49 -17.07 -2.61 2.02
CA CYS A 49 -16.94 -1.67 0.91
C CYS A 49 -18.09 -1.83 -0.08
N ILE A 50 -18.74 -0.72 -0.40
CA ILE A 50 -19.85 -0.64 -1.36
C ILE A 50 -19.43 -0.07 -2.72
N GLY A 51 -18.14 0.15 -2.94
CA GLY A 51 -17.61 0.65 -4.22
C GLY A 51 -17.96 2.10 -4.56
N CYS A 52 -18.44 2.91 -3.62
CA CYS A 52 -18.92 4.28 -3.86
C CYS A 52 -17.84 5.28 -4.31
N LYS A 53 -16.55 4.92 -4.20
CA LYS A 53 -15.39 5.76 -4.58
C LYS A 53 -15.28 7.13 -3.88
N ALA A 54 -16.10 7.43 -2.87
CA ALA A 54 -15.99 8.67 -2.09
C ALA A 54 -14.58 8.88 -1.54
N CYS A 55 -13.91 7.81 -1.10
CA CYS A 55 -12.51 7.85 -0.65
C CYS A 55 -11.51 8.25 -1.74
N VAL A 56 -11.80 7.96 -3.01
CA VAL A 56 -10.97 8.36 -4.17
C VAL A 56 -11.14 9.86 -4.42
N ALA A 57 -12.38 10.34 -4.47
CA ALA A 57 -12.70 11.76 -4.66
C ALA A 57 -12.11 12.64 -3.56
N ALA A 58 -12.33 12.28 -2.29
CA ALA A 58 -11.77 13.00 -1.15
C ALA A 58 -10.25 13.01 -1.13
N CYS A 59 -9.59 11.91 -1.55
CA CYS A 59 -8.15 11.88 -1.67
C CYS A 59 -7.63 12.85 -2.73
N LYS A 60 -8.30 12.95 -3.88
CA LYS A 60 -7.93 13.90 -4.92
C LYS A 60 -8.11 15.35 -4.46
N GLU A 61 -9.24 15.65 -3.83
CA GLU A 61 -9.56 16.98 -3.30
C GLU A 61 -8.49 17.47 -2.30
N VAL A 62 -8.19 16.70 -1.26
CA VAL A 62 -7.25 17.13 -0.20
C VAL A 62 -5.79 17.15 -0.64
N ASN A 63 -5.45 16.55 -1.78
CA ASN A 63 -4.12 16.59 -2.37
C ASN A 63 -4.04 17.52 -3.60
N ASN A 64 -5.10 18.27 -3.91
CA ASN A 64 -5.19 19.17 -5.07
C ASN A 64 -4.88 18.43 -6.40
N ASN A 65 -5.29 17.17 -6.50
CA ASN A 65 -5.11 16.37 -7.70
C ASN A 65 -6.32 16.53 -8.64
N PRO A 66 -6.13 16.50 -9.98
CA PRO A 66 -7.22 16.64 -10.93
C PRO A 66 -8.27 15.52 -10.74
N PRO A 67 -9.56 15.83 -10.86
CA PRO A 67 -10.61 14.82 -10.80
C PRO A 67 -10.53 13.88 -12.02
N GLU A 68 -10.99 12.64 -11.81
CA GLU A 68 -11.19 11.67 -12.87
C GLU A 68 -12.65 11.22 -12.82
N PHE A 69 -13.31 11.27 -13.99
CA PHE A 69 -14.72 10.96 -14.12
C PHE A 69 -14.90 9.60 -14.78
N SER A 70 -15.80 8.78 -14.26
CA SER A 70 -16.19 7.52 -14.88
C SER A 70 -17.03 7.80 -16.12
N THR A 71 -16.79 7.04 -17.18
CA THR A 71 -17.69 6.93 -18.32
C THR A 71 -18.72 5.81 -18.09
N GLU A 72 -19.80 5.77 -18.87
CA GLU A 72 -20.81 4.71 -18.74
C GLU A 72 -20.20 3.31 -18.90
N ASP A 73 -19.27 3.14 -19.83
CA ASP A 73 -18.58 1.86 -20.09
C ASP A 73 -17.59 1.46 -19.00
N HIS A 74 -17.11 2.41 -18.21
CA HIS A 74 -16.06 2.21 -17.19
C HIS A 74 -16.46 2.69 -15.80
N LEU A 75 -17.74 2.61 -15.48
CA LEU A 75 -18.30 3.11 -14.22
C LEU A 75 -17.58 2.52 -12.98
N TRP A 76 -17.22 1.24 -13.02
CA TRP A 76 -16.58 0.54 -11.93
C TRP A 76 -15.05 0.50 -12.00
N ASP A 77 -14.48 0.79 -13.17
CA ASP A 77 -13.06 0.65 -13.45
C ASP A 77 -12.28 1.99 -13.48
N THR A 78 -12.96 3.13 -13.32
CA THR A 78 -12.28 4.43 -13.25
C THR A 78 -12.05 4.85 -11.79
N PRO A 79 -10.83 5.30 -11.39
CA PRO A 79 -9.59 5.28 -12.17
C PRO A 79 -9.10 3.84 -12.46
N LEU A 80 -8.47 3.65 -13.63
CA LEU A 80 -7.99 2.32 -14.06
C LEU A 80 -6.82 1.82 -13.22
N ASP A 81 -5.94 2.72 -12.79
CA ASP A 81 -4.77 2.41 -11.94
C ASP A 81 -4.39 3.63 -11.10
N THR A 82 -3.49 3.43 -10.14
CA THR A 82 -2.79 4.53 -9.47
C THR A 82 -1.95 5.29 -10.47
N SER A 83 -1.82 6.59 -10.29
CA SER A 83 -1.02 7.46 -11.15
C SER A 83 -0.26 8.49 -10.32
N GLY A 84 0.54 9.35 -10.95
CA GLY A 84 1.17 10.49 -10.29
C GLY A 84 0.17 11.43 -9.59
N TYR A 85 -1.12 11.29 -9.89
CA TYR A 85 -2.22 12.11 -9.36
C TYR A 85 -3.36 11.29 -8.75
N THR A 86 -3.26 9.95 -8.74
CA THR A 86 -4.28 9.05 -8.17
C THR A 86 -3.62 8.15 -7.13
N PHE A 87 -3.70 8.56 -5.84
CA PHE A 87 -2.96 7.96 -4.74
C PHE A 87 -3.67 6.80 -4.08
N ASN A 88 -4.96 6.66 -4.29
CA ASN A 88 -5.75 5.49 -3.93
C ASN A 88 -6.88 5.30 -4.94
N LEU A 89 -7.31 4.06 -5.10
CA LEU A 89 -8.45 3.72 -5.95
C LEU A 89 -9.21 2.54 -5.36
N ILE A 90 -10.45 2.38 -5.82
CA ILE A 90 -11.28 1.20 -5.56
C ILE A 90 -11.52 0.53 -6.91
N LYS A 91 -11.13 -0.74 -7.02
CA LYS A 91 -11.43 -1.60 -8.18
C LYS A 91 -12.48 -2.62 -7.82
N MET A 92 -13.36 -2.90 -8.77
CA MET A 92 -14.27 -4.04 -8.69
C MET A 92 -13.63 -5.25 -9.38
N TYR A 93 -13.48 -6.32 -8.64
CA TYR A 93 -13.14 -7.63 -9.16
C TYR A 93 -14.43 -8.43 -9.30
N ARG A 94 -14.57 -9.16 -10.40
CA ARG A 94 -15.78 -9.90 -10.76
C ARG A 94 -15.43 -11.27 -11.29
N ASN A 95 -16.31 -12.22 -10.99
CA ASN A 95 -16.27 -13.57 -11.52
C ASN A 95 -17.69 -13.99 -11.97
N GLY A 96 -17.83 -14.39 -13.22
CA GLY A 96 -19.11 -14.82 -13.78
C GLY A 96 -20.17 -13.71 -13.84
N THR A 97 -21.39 -13.99 -13.41
CA THR A 97 -22.58 -13.15 -13.55
C THR A 97 -22.67 -11.98 -12.54
N MET A 98 -21.79 -11.93 -11.55
CA MET A 98 -21.75 -10.87 -10.50
C MET A 98 -23.03 -10.75 -9.67
N GLU A 99 -23.67 -11.85 -9.32
CA GLU A 99 -24.94 -11.83 -8.58
C GLU A 99 -24.76 -11.51 -7.08
N THR A 100 -23.65 -11.99 -6.50
CA THR A 100 -23.47 -11.93 -5.04
C THR A 100 -22.14 -11.28 -4.67
N LYS A 101 -22.21 -10.28 -3.79
CA LYS A 101 -21.01 -9.66 -3.23
C LYS A 101 -20.21 -10.65 -2.39
N ASP A 102 -18.87 -10.62 -2.55
CA ASP A 102 -17.90 -11.45 -1.82
C ASP A 102 -18.07 -12.97 -2.00
N ALA A 103 -18.71 -13.42 -3.09
CA ALA A 103 -18.77 -14.81 -3.49
C ALA A 103 -17.64 -15.15 -4.48
N GLU A 104 -17.09 -16.36 -4.37
CA GLU A 104 -16.04 -16.84 -5.28
C GLU A 104 -16.56 -17.11 -6.69
N VAL A 105 -17.77 -17.65 -6.80
CA VAL A 105 -18.41 -18.00 -8.08
C VAL A 105 -19.58 -17.06 -8.29
N ASN A 106 -19.69 -16.50 -9.49
CA ASN A 106 -20.70 -15.51 -9.86
C ASN A 106 -20.74 -14.30 -8.91
N GLY A 107 -19.60 -13.96 -8.33
CA GLY A 107 -19.49 -12.91 -7.33
C GLY A 107 -18.71 -11.69 -7.80
N TYR A 108 -18.71 -10.67 -6.93
CA TYR A 108 -17.88 -9.51 -7.08
C TYR A 108 -17.36 -9.01 -5.74
N ALA A 109 -16.22 -8.33 -5.74
CA ALA A 109 -15.65 -7.71 -4.56
C ALA A 109 -14.99 -6.37 -4.92
N PHE A 110 -14.96 -5.46 -3.96
CA PHE A 110 -14.25 -4.21 -4.10
C PHE A 110 -12.92 -4.27 -3.36
N MET A 111 -11.85 -3.85 -4.04
CA MET A 111 -10.51 -3.82 -3.47
C MET A 111 -9.93 -2.41 -3.54
N LYS A 112 -9.39 -1.96 -2.42
CA LYS A 112 -8.68 -0.69 -2.32
C LYS A 112 -7.20 -0.90 -2.64
N THR A 113 -6.67 -0.06 -3.54
CA THR A 113 -5.24 0.00 -3.83
C THR A 113 -4.69 1.34 -3.37
N SER A 114 -3.72 1.31 -2.47
CA SER A 114 -3.01 2.49 -1.96
C SER A 114 -1.68 2.07 -1.34
N CYS A 115 -0.87 3.04 -0.89
CA CYS A 115 0.39 2.74 -0.20
C CYS A 115 0.14 1.95 1.08
N MET A 116 0.88 0.85 1.27
CA MET A 116 0.81 0.00 2.46
C MET A 116 1.61 0.57 3.64
N HIS A 117 2.42 1.60 3.43
CA HIS A 117 3.33 2.15 4.44
C HIS A 117 4.17 1.09 5.16
N CYS A 118 4.74 0.15 4.37
CA CYS A 118 5.45 -1.05 4.79
C CYS A 118 6.34 -0.82 6.02
N ALA A 119 6.45 -1.83 6.89
CA ALA A 119 7.37 -1.81 8.02
C ALA A 119 8.81 -1.60 7.53
N ASP A 120 9.23 -2.38 6.54
CA ASP A 120 10.51 -2.26 5.84
C ASP A 120 10.31 -1.87 4.36
N PRO A 121 10.23 -0.56 4.02
CA PRO A 121 9.84 -0.12 2.70
C PRO A 121 10.99 -0.17 1.68
N SER A 122 10.94 -1.09 0.72
CA SER A 122 11.90 -1.21 -0.38
C SER A 122 12.07 0.09 -1.17
N CYS A 123 11.01 0.88 -1.32
CA CYS A 123 11.06 2.17 -2.01
C CYS A 123 11.92 3.21 -1.28
N VAL A 124 12.02 3.13 0.06
CA VAL A 124 12.93 3.98 0.86
C VAL A 124 14.36 3.50 0.69
N SER A 125 14.59 2.19 0.83
CA SER A 125 15.93 1.60 0.68
C SER A 125 16.53 1.80 -0.71
N ALA A 126 15.69 1.83 -1.75
CA ALA A 126 16.12 2.04 -3.13
C ALA A 126 16.37 3.52 -3.50
N CYS A 127 16.01 4.48 -2.63
CA CYS A 127 16.16 5.89 -2.95
C CYS A 127 17.58 6.40 -2.70
N PRO A 128 18.38 6.71 -3.75
CA PRO A 128 19.79 7.09 -3.58
C PRO A 128 19.98 8.46 -2.97
N VAL A 129 18.95 9.29 -2.96
CA VAL A 129 18.98 10.69 -2.48
C VAL A 129 18.09 10.91 -1.26
N SER A 130 17.61 9.84 -0.63
CA SER A 130 16.74 9.87 0.55
C SER A 130 15.49 10.76 0.39
N ALA A 131 14.97 10.90 -0.85
CA ALA A 131 13.71 11.59 -1.10
C ALA A 131 12.49 10.79 -0.64
N MET A 132 12.61 9.46 -0.53
CA MET A 132 11.63 8.59 0.11
C MET A 132 12.06 8.35 1.56
N ILE A 133 11.18 8.65 2.51
CA ILE A 133 11.51 8.67 3.94
C ILE A 133 10.50 7.83 4.70
N LYS A 134 10.99 7.00 5.63
CA LYS A 134 10.18 6.31 6.64
C LYS A 134 10.27 7.09 7.95
N ASP A 135 9.14 7.60 8.41
CA ASP A 135 9.07 8.25 9.72
C ASP A 135 9.17 7.20 10.84
N ALA A 136 10.11 7.42 11.77
CA ALA A 136 10.41 6.43 12.81
C ALA A 136 9.34 6.36 13.91
N VAL A 137 8.50 7.37 14.06
CA VAL A 137 7.45 7.45 15.09
C VAL A 137 6.10 7.02 14.54
N THR A 138 5.69 7.65 13.45
CA THR A 138 4.36 7.42 12.85
C THR A 138 4.34 6.26 11.86
N GLY A 139 5.51 5.76 11.45
CA GLY A 139 5.61 4.73 10.43
C GLY A 139 5.18 5.15 9.02
N ILE A 140 4.89 6.42 8.80
CA ILE A 140 4.47 6.92 7.48
C ILE A 140 5.66 6.91 6.52
N VAL A 141 5.46 6.31 5.35
CA VAL A 141 6.39 6.46 4.23
C VAL A 141 5.99 7.71 3.46
N SER A 142 6.84 8.72 3.51
CA SER A 142 6.62 10.04 2.89
C SER A 142 7.57 10.28 1.72
N TYR A 143 7.33 11.36 0.98
CA TYR A 143 8.11 11.78 -0.16
C TYR A 143 8.48 13.26 -0.03
N GLU A 144 9.76 13.57 -0.28
CA GLU A 144 10.29 14.93 -0.29
C GLU A 144 10.65 15.34 -1.73
N PRO A 145 9.80 16.16 -2.37
CA PRO A 145 9.97 16.52 -3.78
C PRO A 145 11.24 17.32 -4.06
N SER A 146 11.73 18.10 -3.09
CA SER A 146 12.92 18.95 -3.26
C SER A 146 14.21 18.15 -3.38
N ALA A 147 14.28 16.98 -2.75
CA ALA A 147 15.43 16.08 -2.80
C ALA A 147 15.39 15.13 -4.02
N CYS A 148 14.24 15.01 -4.70
CA CYS A 148 14.05 14.01 -5.74
C CYS A 148 14.72 14.36 -7.06
N VAL A 149 15.55 13.45 -7.56
CA VAL A 149 16.22 13.56 -8.87
C VAL A 149 15.50 12.84 -10.02
N GLY A 150 14.31 12.26 -9.77
CA GLY A 150 13.49 11.61 -10.81
C GLY A 150 14.02 10.27 -11.32
N CYS A 151 14.91 9.59 -10.59
CA CYS A 151 15.52 8.31 -11.04
C CYS A 151 14.52 7.13 -11.10
N ARG A 152 13.35 7.21 -10.45
CA ARG A 152 12.26 6.22 -10.47
C ARG A 152 12.59 4.85 -9.84
N TYR A 153 13.70 4.72 -9.12
CA TYR A 153 14.04 3.46 -8.44
C TYR A 153 12.95 3.03 -7.44
N CYS A 154 12.33 3.98 -6.74
CA CYS A 154 11.20 3.70 -5.84
C CYS A 154 9.97 3.12 -6.56
N VAL A 155 9.77 3.46 -7.85
CA VAL A 155 8.68 2.91 -8.68
C VAL A 155 8.93 1.43 -8.96
N VAL A 156 10.16 1.08 -9.33
CA VAL A 156 10.55 -0.30 -9.65
C VAL A 156 10.67 -1.16 -8.40
N ALA A 157 11.17 -0.59 -7.30
CA ALA A 157 11.40 -1.34 -6.05
C ALA A 157 10.12 -1.69 -5.30
N CYS A 158 9.00 -1.01 -5.56
CA CYS A 158 7.74 -1.28 -4.86
C CYS A 158 7.04 -2.53 -5.44
N PRO A 159 6.86 -3.62 -4.65
CA PRO A 159 6.20 -4.84 -5.13
C PRO A 159 4.71 -4.62 -5.42
N PHE A 160 4.12 -3.54 -4.89
CA PHE A 160 2.71 -3.19 -5.08
C PHE A 160 2.50 -2.17 -6.22
N GLY A 161 3.56 -1.70 -6.87
CA GLY A 161 3.49 -0.73 -7.96
C GLY A 161 2.91 0.65 -7.57
N ILE A 162 3.00 1.05 -6.30
CA ILE A 162 2.30 2.23 -5.76
C ILE A 162 2.93 3.57 -6.11
N PRO A 163 4.25 3.80 -5.92
CA PRO A 163 4.85 5.05 -6.35
C PRO A 163 4.73 5.19 -7.86
N LYS A 164 4.14 6.29 -8.32
CA LYS A 164 4.00 6.59 -9.76
C LYS A 164 4.67 7.92 -10.08
N TYR A 165 5.30 7.98 -11.24
CA TYR A 165 5.96 9.20 -11.71
C TYR A 165 5.01 10.02 -12.59
N GLN A 166 5.07 11.35 -12.48
CA GLN A 166 4.33 12.28 -13.33
C GLN A 166 5.10 12.47 -14.64
N TYR A 167 4.66 11.79 -15.70
CA TYR A 167 5.32 11.81 -17.01
C TYR A 167 4.93 13.01 -17.89
N ASP A 168 3.95 13.75 -17.48
CA ASP A 168 3.41 14.94 -18.15
C ASP A 168 4.21 16.21 -17.86
N SER A 169 5.25 16.11 -17.04
CA SER A 169 6.14 17.22 -16.70
C SER A 169 7.61 16.85 -16.92
N PRO A 170 8.44 17.76 -17.47
CA PRO A 170 9.89 17.55 -17.59
C PRO A 170 10.58 17.30 -16.24
N THR A 171 10.05 17.88 -15.17
CA THR A 171 10.50 17.73 -13.80
C THR A 171 9.49 16.97 -12.96
N GLY A 172 8.95 15.89 -13.49
CA GLY A 172 7.89 15.11 -12.87
C GLY A 172 8.26 14.66 -11.46
N LYS A 173 7.25 14.56 -10.62
CA LYS A 173 7.36 14.15 -9.22
C LYS A 173 6.80 12.75 -9.03
N ILE A 174 7.04 12.19 -7.85
CA ILE A 174 6.44 10.91 -7.44
C ILE A 174 5.11 11.20 -6.77
N GLY A 175 4.05 10.56 -7.25
CA GLY A 175 2.74 10.55 -6.61
C GLY A 175 2.52 9.24 -5.84
N LYS A 176 2.12 9.33 -4.57
CA LYS A 176 1.66 8.20 -3.75
C LYS A 176 0.91 8.68 -2.51
N CYS A 177 0.16 7.79 -1.90
CA CYS A 177 -0.46 8.06 -0.60
C CYS A 177 0.60 8.36 0.47
N GLU A 178 0.36 9.40 1.28
CA GLU A 178 1.18 9.79 2.43
C GLU A 178 0.37 9.79 3.74
N LEU A 179 -0.70 8.99 3.83
CA LEU A 179 -1.64 8.95 4.96
C LEU A 179 -2.21 10.34 5.33
N CYS A 180 -2.24 11.26 4.39
CA CYS A 180 -2.64 12.67 4.61
C CYS A 180 -1.85 13.35 5.73
N ARG A 181 -0.53 13.10 5.84
CA ARG A 181 0.35 13.68 6.88
C ARG A 181 0.28 15.20 6.97
N HIS A 182 -0.03 15.88 5.87
CA HIS A 182 -0.22 17.32 5.81
C HIS A 182 -1.42 17.81 6.63
N ARG A 183 -2.46 16.97 6.79
CA ARG A 183 -3.69 17.28 7.56
C ARG A 183 -3.56 16.97 9.05
N THR A 184 -2.59 16.13 9.44
CA THR A 184 -2.45 15.71 10.85
C THR A 184 -2.03 16.84 11.76
N LYS A 185 -1.34 17.87 11.23
CA LYS A 185 -0.97 19.09 11.95
C LYS A 185 -2.20 19.89 12.41
N ASP A 186 -3.30 19.80 11.66
CA ASP A 186 -4.55 20.49 11.95
C ASP A 186 -5.54 19.60 12.72
N GLY A 187 -5.06 18.49 13.28
CA GLY A 187 -5.89 17.53 14.03
C GLY A 187 -6.75 16.61 13.18
N HIS A 188 -6.66 16.69 11.86
CA HIS A 188 -7.37 15.82 10.93
C HIS A 188 -6.65 14.47 10.75
N TYR A 189 -7.31 13.54 10.08
CA TYR A 189 -6.78 12.23 9.70
C TYR A 189 -6.99 11.97 8.20
N SER A 190 -6.75 10.74 7.76
CA SER A 190 -6.84 10.38 6.33
C SER A 190 -8.24 10.63 5.78
N ALA A 191 -8.35 11.51 4.78
CA ALA A 191 -9.63 11.91 4.18
C ALA A 191 -10.43 10.71 3.65
N CYS A 192 -9.76 9.69 3.12
CA CYS A 192 -10.42 8.47 2.65
C CYS A 192 -11.11 7.67 3.76
N ALA A 193 -10.65 7.77 5.00
CA ALA A 193 -11.35 7.19 6.15
C ALA A 193 -12.48 8.09 6.65
N GLU A 194 -12.24 9.41 6.64
CA GLU A 194 -13.20 10.43 7.09
C GLU A 194 -14.53 10.33 6.32
N VAL A 195 -14.46 10.19 5.00
CA VAL A 195 -15.65 10.15 4.13
C VAL A 195 -16.27 8.77 3.97
N CYS A 196 -15.67 7.70 4.51
CA CYS A 196 -16.17 6.35 4.28
C CYS A 196 -17.51 6.11 4.98
N PRO A 197 -18.63 5.89 4.25
CA PRO A 197 -19.96 5.82 4.85
C PRO A 197 -20.16 4.54 5.69
N THR A 198 -19.49 3.45 5.37
CA THR A 198 -19.67 2.15 6.02
C THR A 198 -18.57 1.80 7.03
N GLY A 199 -17.52 2.64 7.14
CA GLY A 199 -16.35 2.28 7.95
C GLY A 199 -15.48 1.18 7.32
N ALA A 200 -15.64 0.90 6.03
CA ALA A 200 -14.76 -0.01 5.30
C ALA A 200 -13.31 0.47 5.29
N THR A 201 -13.08 1.78 5.23
CA THR A 201 -11.76 2.38 5.47
C THR A 201 -11.80 3.08 6.83
N LEU A 202 -10.91 2.68 7.73
CA LEU A 202 -10.82 3.21 9.09
C LEU A 202 -9.38 3.63 9.37
N ALA A 203 -9.17 4.81 9.94
CA ALA A 203 -7.84 5.31 10.33
C ALA A 203 -7.59 5.07 11.82
N GLY A 204 -6.33 4.91 12.22
CA GLY A 204 -5.98 4.75 13.63
C GLY A 204 -4.52 4.38 13.83
N ARG A 205 -4.17 4.03 15.07
CA ARG A 205 -2.90 3.36 15.36
C ARG A 205 -2.96 1.94 14.84
N THR A 206 -1.86 1.46 14.27
CA THR A 206 -1.80 0.11 13.69
C THR A 206 -2.18 -0.97 14.71
N SER A 207 -1.73 -0.86 15.97
CA SER A 207 -2.10 -1.77 17.06
C SER A 207 -3.62 -1.83 17.29
N ASP A 208 -4.27 -0.68 17.35
CA ASP A 208 -5.70 -0.59 17.62
C ASP A 208 -6.53 -1.07 16.44
N LEU A 209 -6.07 -0.75 15.22
CA LEU A 209 -6.68 -1.24 13.98
C LEU A 209 -6.59 -2.76 13.86
N LEU A 210 -5.48 -3.37 14.31
CA LEU A 210 -5.32 -4.82 14.35
C LEU A 210 -6.30 -5.47 15.34
N LEU A 211 -6.51 -4.86 16.50
CA LEU A 211 -7.51 -5.32 17.47
C LEU A 211 -8.92 -5.23 16.88
N GLU A 212 -9.25 -4.12 16.22
CA GLU A 212 -10.53 -3.97 15.53
C GLU A 212 -10.72 -4.98 14.40
N ALA A 213 -9.68 -5.26 13.61
CA ALA A 213 -9.72 -6.28 12.57
C ALA A 213 -10.01 -7.68 13.17
N LYS A 214 -9.31 -8.05 14.25
CA LYS A 214 -9.55 -9.30 14.97
C LYS A 214 -10.95 -9.37 15.56
N ARG A 215 -11.48 -8.26 16.11
CA ARG A 215 -12.87 -8.17 16.54
C ARG A 215 -13.85 -8.48 15.42
N ARG A 216 -13.63 -7.88 14.23
CA ARG A 216 -14.49 -8.13 13.05
C ARG A 216 -14.45 -9.59 12.61
N LEU A 217 -13.27 -10.22 12.58
CA LEU A 217 -13.13 -11.65 12.24
C LEU A 217 -13.89 -12.57 13.18
N ALA A 218 -14.05 -12.18 14.45
CA ALA A 218 -14.79 -12.97 15.45
C ALA A 218 -16.31 -12.81 15.34
N LEU A 219 -16.82 -11.88 14.54
CA LEU A 219 -18.26 -11.68 14.36
C LEU A 219 -18.88 -12.84 13.58
N LYS A 220 -20.10 -13.20 13.97
CA LYS A 220 -20.86 -14.27 13.31
C LYS A 220 -21.35 -13.79 11.93
N PRO A 221 -20.98 -14.43 10.82
CA PRO A 221 -21.49 -14.08 9.50
C PRO A 221 -23.02 -14.08 9.44
N GLY A 222 -23.58 -13.07 8.76
CA GLY A 222 -25.03 -12.90 8.62
C GLY A 222 -25.72 -12.23 9.81
N SER A 223 -25.02 -12.00 10.94
CA SER A 223 -25.56 -11.14 12.01
C SER A 223 -25.42 -9.65 11.65
N VAL A 224 -26.10 -8.78 12.39
CA VAL A 224 -25.92 -7.33 12.30
C VAL A 224 -24.90 -6.90 13.35
N ALA A 225 -23.97 -6.04 12.97
CA ALA A 225 -22.96 -5.51 13.89
C ALA A 225 -22.75 -4.01 13.68
N ARG A 226 -22.23 -3.36 14.72
CA ARG A 226 -21.84 -1.95 14.69
C ARG A 226 -20.35 -1.82 14.37
N TYR A 227 -20.02 -0.98 13.38
CA TYR A 227 -18.68 -0.72 12.90
C TYR A 227 -18.29 0.74 13.14
N PRO A 228 -17.13 1.03 13.73
CA PRO A 228 -16.64 2.39 13.84
C PRO A 228 -16.35 2.98 12.46
N ARG A 229 -16.51 4.30 12.33
CA ARG A 229 -16.24 5.07 11.12
C ARG A 229 -15.16 6.13 11.38
N GLY A 230 -14.47 6.52 10.33
CA GLY A 230 -13.53 7.62 10.38
C GLY A 230 -12.21 7.24 11.04
N LYS A 231 -12.00 7.65 12.28
CA LYS A 231 -10.78 7.37 13.06
C LYS A 231 -11.13 6.59 14.32
N LEU A 232 -10.44 5.47 14.54
CA LEU A 232 -10.59 4.69 15.77
C LEU A 232 -10.13 5.50 16.97
N GLY A 233 -10.97 5.58 18.01
CA GLY A 233 -10.75 6.47 19.16
C GLY A 233 -11.03 7.96 18.89
N GLY A 234 -11.58 8.29 17.73
CA GLY A 234 -12.07 9.63 17.39
C GLY A 234 -13.53 9.84 17.80
N PRO A 235 -14.22 10.85 17.20
CA PRO A 235 -15.65 11.08 17.44
C PRO A 235 -16.47 9.80 17.22
N ASP A 236 -17.49 9.58 18.05
CA ASP A 236 -18.35 8.38 17.99
C ASP A 236 -19.23 8.41 16.73
N GLN A 237 -18.68 7.95 15.64
CA GLN A 237 -19.37 7.71 14.39
C GLN A 237 -19.37 6.22 14.10
N SER A 238 -20.52 5.69 13.74
CA SER A 238 -20.66 4.26 13.47
C SER A 238 -21.60 3.99 12.31
N TYR A 239 -21.42 2.82 11.73
CA TYR A 239 -22.30 2.21 10.74
C TYR A 239 -22.81 0.90 11.32
N GLU A 240 -24.08 0.60 11.12
CA GLU A 240 -24.69 -0.68 11.47
C GLU A 240 -25.05 -1.43 10.20
N GLY A 241 -24.58 -2.67 10.09
CA GLY A 241 -24.77 -3.45 8.87
C GLY A 241 -24.50 -4.94 9.06
N PRO A 242 -24.79 -5.74 8.02
CA PRO A 242 -24.59 -7.17 8.07
C PRO A 242 -23.10 -7.53 8.14
N VAL A 243 -22.80 -8.58 8.90
CA VAL A 243 -21.47 -9.17 8.97
C VAL A 243 -21.25 -10.05 7.74
N GLY A 244 -20.24 -9.73 6.94
CA GLY A 244 -19.82 -10.53 5.81
C GLY A 244 -19.13 -11.83 6.24
N LYS A 245 -18.81 -12.67 5.26
CA LYS A 245 -17.98 -13.86 5.47
C LYS A 245 -16.51 -13.48 5.39
N TYR A 246 -15.82 -13.46 6.52
CA TYR A 246 -14.39 -13.15 6.56
C TYR A 246 -13.53 -14.39 6.35
N LEU A 247 -12.33 -14.19 5.81
CA LEU A 247 -11.23 -15.15 5.92
C LEU A 247 -10.73 -15.21 7.37
N GLN A 248 -10.05 -16.31 7.73
CA GLN A 248 -9.65 -16.56 9.13
C GLN A 248 -8.39 -15.80 9.58
N HIS A 249 -7.87 -14.88 8.77
CA HIS A 249 -6.65 -14.12 9.07
C HIS A 249 -6.73 -12.70 8.54
N VAL A 250 -5.95 -11.81 9.14
CA VAL A 250 -5.77 -10.43 8.70
C VAL A 250 -4.54 -10.36 7.80
N TYR A 251 -4.67 -9.80 6.61
CA TYR A 251 -3.53 -9.53 5.74
C TYR A 251 -2.64 -8.46 6.37
N GLY A 252 -1.34 -8.70 6.42
CA GLY A 252 -0.37 -7.81 7.06
C GLY A 252 -0.24 -8.01 8.59
N GLU A 253 -0.85 -9.06 9.17
CA GLU A 253 -0.74 -9.32 10.61
C GLU A 253 0.68 -9.69 11.06
N LYS A 254 1.47 -10.26 10.16
CA LYS A 254 2.82 -10.78 10.44
C LYS A 254 3.95 -9.95 9.81
N GLU A 255 3.63 -8.84 9.17
CA GLU A 255 4.57 -7.98 8.44
C GLU A 255 4.99 -6.74 9.22
#